data_1e2fac46f6a8fa57074f512f201624ba
#
_entry.id   1e2fac46f6a8fa57074f512f201624ba
#
_cell.length_a   1.000
_cell.length_b   1.000
_cell.length_c   1.000
_cell.angle_alpha   90.00
_cell.angle_beta   90.00
_cell.angle_gamma   90.00
#
_symmetry.space_group_name_H-M   'P 1'
#
loop_
_entity.id
_entity.type
_entity.pdbx_description
1 polymer ?
#
loop_
_entity_poly.entity_id
_entity_poly.type
_entity_poly.pdbx_seq_one_letter_code
_entity_poly.pdbx_strand_id
1 'polypeptide(L)'
;VPNLDITFNKLTVKDKKDIKTAVKLGCNWIALSYLQNEKLILETRKLIKKDMGIISKIENKHALKNIKKIIQSTDSIMIARGDLAIDIGHSEVPKVQLSLIKKCSQFSKSVIVATQMLESMIENNTATRAEINDIATAIFQGADTVMLSAEAAVGKFPTQAVSTMTQTILSTEKYKREHIEDFKNSIITNKDPVKSILLSVKDMAYNPDVKAIIVFSNSGKSAKLVSAMRPAAKIVTISPNINVSRQVSLLWGVQSISCLLYTSDAADDWFC
;
A
#
# COMPACT_ATOMS: atom_id res chain seq x y z
N VAL A 1 15.38 9.48 -21.53
CA VAL A 1 15.31 10.47 -22.61
C VAL A 1 13.85 10.90 -22.68
N PRO A 2 13.51 12.17 -22.40
CA PRO A 2 12.14 12.68 -22.53
C PRO A 2 11.66 12.48 -23.97
N ASN A 3 10.42 11.97 -24.14
CA ASN A 3 9.74 11.76 -25.43
C ASN A 3 10.15 10.55 -26.29
N LEU A 4 10.85 9.57 -25.79
CA LEU A 4 10.97 8.29 -26.48
C LEU A 4 9.77 7.39 -26.13
N ASP A 5 8.94 7.10 -27.12
CA ASP A 5 7.77 6.19 -27.01
C ASP A 5 8.27 4.73 -27.04
N ILE A 6 8.97 4.30 -25.97
CA ILE A 6 9.45 2.92 -25.84
C ILE A 6 8.30 2.08 -25.30
N THR A 7 7.82 1.14 -26.08
CA THR A 7 6.74 0.22 -25.66
C THR A 7 7.32 -1.03 -25.01
N PHE A 8 7.15 -1.15 -23.69
CA PHE A 8 7.46 -2.36 -22.92
C PHE A 8 6.20 -3.21 -22.77
N ASN A 9 5.98 -4.15 -23.68
CA ASN A 9 4.76 -4.98 -23.68
C ASN A 9 4.99 -6.43 -23.24
N LYS A 10 6.23 -6.82 -22.94
CA LYS A 10 6.60 -8.20 -22.56
C LYS A 10 7.73 -8.20 -21.54
N LEU A 11 7.73 -9.21 -20.66
CA LEU A 11 8.85 -9.49 -19.78
C LEU A 11 10.09 -9.92 -20.59
N THR A 12 11.23 -9.32 -20.29
CA THR A 12 12.51 -9.74 -20.87
C THR A 12 12.94 -11.13 -20.36
N VAL A 13 13.93 -11.73 -20.99
CA VAL A 13 14.52 -12.99 -20.50
C VAL A 13 15.10 -12.81 -19.09
N LYS A 14 15.71 -11.64 -18.83
CA LYS A 14 16.24 -11.28 -17.52
C LYS A 14 15.13 -11.18 -16.48
N ASP A 15 14.04 -10.46 -16.77
CA ASP A 15 12.91 -10.32 -15.85
C ASP A 15 12.34 -11.70 -15.45
N LYS A 16 12.18 -12.61 -16.42
CA LYS A 16 11.70 -13.97 -16.17
C LYS A 16 12.65 -14.77 -15.25
N LYS A 17 13.96 -14.57 -15.40
CA LYS A 17 14.97 -15.19 -14.54
C LYS A 17 14.91 -14.58 -13.13
N ASP A 18 14.80 -13.26 -13.01
CA ASP A 18 14.73 -12.55 -11.74
C ASP A 18 13.46 -12.93 -10.98
N ILE A 19 12.30 -13.03 -11.67
CA ILE A 19 11.04 -13.51 -11.08
C ILE A 19 11.20 -14.92 -10.52
N LYS A 20 11.81 -15.85 -11.28
CA LYS A 20 12.06 -17.21 -10.80
C LYS A 20 12.95 -17.22 -9.55
N THR A 21 13.95 -16.37 -9.52
CA THR A 21 14.86 -16.22 -8.37
C THR A 21 14.09 -15.70 -7.15
N ALA A 22 13.25 -14.68 -7.30
CA ALA A 22 12.41 -14.14 -6.24
C ALA A 22 11.43 -15.20 -5.67
N VAL A 23 10.83 -16.01 -6.57
CA VAL A 23 9.97 -17.15 -6.16
C VAL A 23 10.75 -18.17 -5.34
N LYS A 24 11.98 -18.52 -5.79
CA LYS A 24 12.86 -19.47 -5.08
C LYS A 24 13.28 -18.96 -3.70
N LEU A 25 13.55 -17.66 -3.59
CA LEU A 25 13.94 -17.01 -2.34
C LEU A 25 12.76 -16.78 -1.38
N GLY A 26 11.52 -17.07 -1.79
CA GLY A 26 10.34 -16.90 -0.94
C GLY A 26 9.94 -15.44 -0.75
N CYS A 27 10.20 -14.56 -1.73
CA CYS A 27 9.72 -13.18 -1.67
C CYS A 27 8.19 -13.14 -1.60
N ASN A 28 7.65 -12.23 -0.79
CA ASN A 28 6.21 -12.07 -0.64
C ASN A 28 5.61 -11.13 -1.69
N TRP A 29 6.42 -10.23 -2.25
CA TRP A 29 6.02 -9.24 -3.24
C TRP A 29 7.01 -9.13 -4.39
N ILE A 30 6.49 -8.85 -5.59
CA ILE A 30 7.27 -8.44 -6.76
C ILE A 30 6.77 -7.07 -7.20
N ALA A 31 7.68 -6.10 -7.36
CA ALA A 31 7.38 -4.80 -7.91
C ALA A 31 7.75 -4.75 -9.40
N LEU A 32 6.80 -4.34 -10.25
CA LEU A 32 6.99 -4.20 -11.68
C LEU A 32 7.22 -2.74 -12.05
N SER A 33 8.41 -2.44 -12.58
CA SER A 33 8.78 -1.11 -13.08
C SER A 33 8.39 -0.93 -14.54
N TYR A 34 8.20 0.31 -14.96
CA TYR A 34 7.95 0.76 -16.33
C TYR A 34 6.78 0.07 -17.05
N LEU A 35 5.82 -0.49 -16.27
CA LEU A 35 4.63 -1.07 -16.89
C LEU A 35 3.78 0.03 -17.56
N GLN A 36 3.18 -0.31 -18.68
CA GLN A 36 2.33 0.60 -19.45
C GLN A 36 0.86 0.13 -19.46
N ASN A 37 0.63 -1.15 -19.20
CA ASN A 37 -0.69 -1.77 -19.21
C ASN A 37 -0.70 -3.05 -18.34
N GLU A 38 -1.86 -3.70 -18.27
CA GLU A 38 -2.09 -4.91 -17.47
C GLU A 38 -1.38 -6.17 -17.98
N LYS A 39 -0.87 -6.18 -19.22
CA LYS A 39 -0.31 -7.40 -19.84
C LYS A 39 0.90 -7.94 -19.08
N LEU A 40 1.81 -7.04 -18.64
CA LEU A 40 2.97 -7.45 -17.84
C LEU A 40 2.55 -8.07 -16.50
N ILE A 41 1.50 -7.53 -15.88
CA ILE A 41 0.96 -8.06 -14.62
C ILE A 41 0.43 -9.47 -14.84
N LEU A 42 -0.35 -9.68 -15.89
CA LEU A 42 -0.92 -10.98 -16.23
C LEU A 42 0.16 -12.00 -16.61
N GLU A 43 1.21 -11.58 -17.33
CA GLU A 43 2.35 -12.45 -17.64
C GLU A 43 3.12 -12.82 -16.36
N THR A 44 3.39 -11.87 -15.49
CA THR A 44 4.05 -12.09 -14.19
C THR A 44 3.23 -13.05 -13.32
N ARG A 45 1.90 -12.88 -13.27
CA ARG A 45 1.00 -13.72 -12.47
C ARG A 45 1.11 -15.21 -12.84
N LYS A 46 1.44 -15.54 -14.09
CA LYS A 46 1.64 -16.94 -14.54
C LYS A 46 2.97 -17.53 -14.06
N LEU A 47 3.92 -16.69 -13.66
CA LEU A 47 5.27 -17.11 -13.28
C LEU A 47 5.48 -17.19 -11.76
N ILE A 48 4.63 -16.55 -10.98
CA ILE A 48 4.74 -16.47 -9.52
C ILE A 48 3.79 -17.44 -8.83
N LYS A 49 4.05 -17.71 -7.53
CA LYS A 49 3.14 -18.48 -6.70
C LYS A 49 1.83 -17.70 -6.46
N LYS A 50 0.74 -18.43 -6.21
CA LYS A 50 -0.60 -17.83 -6.00
C LYS A 50 -0.66 -16.86 -4.83
N ASP A 51 0.16 -17.09 -3.82
CA ASP A 51 0.24 -16.28 -2.59
C ASP A 51 1.27 -15.15 -2.65
N MET A 52 1.94 -14.93 -3.79
CA MET A 52 2.85 -13.80 -3.99
C MET A 52 2.11 -12.59 -4.58
N GLY A 53 2.30 -11.42 -3.97
CA GLY A 53 1.67 -10.17 -4.41
C GLY A 53 2.46 -9.47 -5.52
N ILE A 54 1.75 -8.69 -6.35
CA ILE A 54 2.33 -7.83 -7.38
C ILE A 54 2.08 -6.37 -7.02
N ILE A 55 3.14 -5.57 -6.97
CA ILE A 55 3.10 -4.12 -6.86
C ILE A 55 3.35 -3.54 -8.25
N SER A 56 2.41 -2.77 -8.77
CA SER A 56 2.55 -2.08 -10.04
C SER A 56 3.06 -0.66 -9.81
N LYS A 57 4.26 -0.35 -10.31
CA LYS A 57 4.86 0.98 -10.19
C LYS A 57 4.32 1.89 -11.31
N ILE A 58 3.71 3.00 -10.93
CA ILE A 58 3.18 4.00 -11.86
C ILE A 58 4.25 5.06 -12.06
N GLU A 59 4.88 5.02 -13.22
CA GLU A 59 6.09 5.78 -13.57
C GLU A 59 5.94 6.57 -14.87
N ASN A 60 4.83 6.39 -15.60
CA ASN A 60 4.69 6.99 -16.93
C ASN A 60 3.21 7.28 -17.31
N LYS A 61 3.02 8.13 -18.32
CA LYS A 61 1.71 8.54 -18.85
C LYS A 61 0.90 7.39 -19.46
N HIS A 62 1.56 6.35 -19.98
CA HIS A 62 0.86 5.19 -20.56
C HIS A 62 0.19 4.35 -19.46
N ALA A 63 0.86 4.17 -18.31
CA ALA A 63 0.25 3.55 -17.14
C ALA A 63 -0.96 4.34 -16.65
N LEU A 64 -0.88 5.68 -16.66
CA LEU A 64 -2.02 6.53 -16.27
C LEU A 64 -3.22 6.37 -17.19
N LYS A 65 -3.01 6.26 -18.52
CA LYS A 65 -4.08 6.00 -19.50
C LYS A 65 -4.76 4.65 -19.25
N ASN A 66 -4.02 3.64 -18.81
CA ASN A 66 -4.51 2.28 -18.57
C ASN A 66 -4.79 1.98 -17.10
N ILE A 67 -4.80 2.99 -16.25
CA ILE A 67 -4.77 2.85 -14.79
C ILE A 67 -5.88 1.97 -14.21
N LYS A 68 -7.10 2.04 -14.74
CA LYS A 68 -8.23 1.23 -14.27
C LYS A 68 -7.95 -0.27 -14.43
N LYS A 69 -7.46 -0.68 -15.60
CA LYS A 69 -7.12 -2.09 -15.89
C LYS A 69 -5.92 -2.55 -15.04
N ILE A 70 -4.93 -1.68 -14.84
CA ILE A 70 -3.77 -1.94 -13.98
C ILE A 70 -4.23 -2.18 -12.55
N ILE A 71 -5.02 -1.28 -11.95
CA ILE A 71 -5.53 -1.42 -10.58
C ILE A 71 -6.34 -2.70 -10.41
N GLN A 72 -7.17 -3.06 -11.39
CA GLN A 72 -7.95 -4.30 -11.33
C GLN A 72 -7.10 -5.57 -11.34
N SER A 73 -5.95 -5.55 -12.02
CA SER A 73 -5.09 -6.71 -12.25
C SER A 73 -3.98 -6.88 -11.20
N THR A 74 -3.62 -5.82 -10.49
CA THR A 74 -2.54 -5.80 -9.48
C THR A 74 -3.05 -6.04 -8.05
N ASP A 75 -2.14 -6.26 -7.10
CA ASP A 75 -2.47 -6.36 -5.68
C ASP A 75 -2.24 -5.04 -4.93
N SER A 76 -1.24 -4.25 -5.36
CA SER A 76 -0.91 -2.94 -4.81
C SER A 76 -0.38 -2.02 -5.91
N ILE A 77 -0.48 -0.72 -5.69
CA ILE A 77 0.08 0.32 -6.57
C ILE A 77 1.21 1.03 -5.83
N MET A 78 2.29 1.35 -6.54
CA MET A 78 3.31 2.28 -6.06
C MET A 78 3.36 3.49 -6.98
N ILE A 79 3.21 4.67 -6.41
CA ILE A 79 3.38 5.95 -7.10
C ILE A 79 4.85 6.32 -7.01
N ALA A 80 5.61 6.06 -8.07
CA ALA A 80 7.03 6.38 -8.16
C ALA A 80 7.20 7.80 -8.70
N ARG A 81 7.12 8.79 -7.80
CA ARG A 81 6.96 10.20 -8.15
C ARG A 81 8.13 10.77 -8.94
N GLY A 82 9.36 10.33 -8.66
CA GLY A 82 10.54 10.78 -9.38
C GLY A 82 10.45 10.49 -10.87
N ASP A 83 10.26 9.23 -11.25
CA ASP A 83 10.15 8.82 -12.65
C ASP A 83 8.88 9.38 -13.30
N LEU A 84 7.77 9.37 -12.57
CA LEU A 84 6.50 9.91 -13.06
C LEU A 84 6.61 11.40 -13.40
N ALA A 85 7.30 12.19 -12.56
CA ALA A 85 7.49 13.63 -12.76
C ALA A 85 8.26 13.94 -14.06
N ILE A 86 9.21 13.07 -14.43
CA ILE A 86 9.98 13.23 -15.68
C ILE A 86 9.06 13.13 -16.92
N ASP A 87 8.03 12.29 -16.84
CA ASP A 87 7.15 12.01 -17.98
C ASP A 87 5.92 12.94 -18.06
N ILE A 88 5.38 13.38 -16.91
CA ILE A 88 4.16 14.21 -16.88
C ILE A 88 4.40 15.65 -16.43
N GLY A 89 5.58 15.98 -15.92
CA GLY A 89 5.93 17.27 -15.31
C GLY A 89 5.66 17.30 -13.80
N HIS A 90 6.52 17.98 -13.05
CA HIS A 90 6.47 18.04 -11.59
C HIS A 90 5.16 18.62 -11.05
N SER A 91 4.60 19.65 -11.70
CA SER A 91 3.34 20.29 -11.30
C SER A 91 2.11 19.37 -11.40
N GLU A 92 2.17 18.32 -12.21
CA GLU A 92 1.08 17.39 -12.40
C GLU A 92 1.04 16.28 -11.34
N VAL A 93 2.19 15.98 -10.72
CA VAL A 93 2.34 14.86 -9.78
C VAL A 93 1.36 14.95 -8.60
N PRO A 94 1.14 16.09 -7.92
CA PRO A 94 0.25 16.14 -6.75
C PRO A 94 -1.19 15.78 -7.07
N LYS A 95 -1.74 16.25 -8.19
CA LYS A 95 -3.11 15.91 -8.60
C LYS A 95 -3.25 14.47 -9.04
N VAL A 96 -2.21 13.93 -9.71
CA VAL A 96 -2.17 12.53 -10.13
C VAL A 96 -2.08 11.62 -8.91
N GLN A 97 -1.22 11.93 -7.94
CA GLN A 97 -1.11 11.21 -6.68
C GLN A 97 -2.46 11.11 -5.97
N LEU A 98 -3.14 12.24 -5.77
CA LEU A 98 -4.47 12.27 -5.14
C LEU A 98 -5.49 11.41 -5.91
N SER A 99 -5.51 11.51 -7.26
CA SER A 99 -6.39 10.73 -8.11
C SER A 99 -6.12 9.23 -7.99
N LEU A 100 -4.85 8.82 -7.98
CA LEU A 100 -4.44 7.42 -7.84
C LEU A 100 -4.83 6.85 -6.48
N ILE A 101 -4.57 7.57 -5.39
CA ILE A 101 -4.94 7.15 -4.04
C ILE A 101 -6.47 6.94 -3.95
N LYS A 102 -7.27 7.89 -4.44
CA LYS A 102 -8.74 7.76 -4.45
C LYS A 102 -9.21 6.54 -5.27
N LYS A 103 -8.62 6.32 -6.46
CA LYS A 103 -8.96 5.16 -7.29
C LYS A 103 -8.57 3.84 -6.60
N CYS A 104 -7.40 3.75 -6.00
CA CYS A 104 -6.97 2.55 -5.27
C CYS A 104 -7.93 2.23 -4.13
N SER A 105 -8.33 3.22 -3.36
CA SER A 105 -9.33 3.06 -2.28
C SER A 105 -10.66 2.50 -2.80
N GLN A 106 -11.18 3.00 -3.94
CA GLN A 106 -12.41 2.48 -4.56
C GLN A 106 -12.35 1.00 -4.93
N PHE A 107 -11.16 0.51 -5.31
CA PHE A 107 -10.91 -0.89 -5.63
C PHE A 107 -10.37 -1.71 -4.47
N SER A 108 -10.29 -1.15 -3.26
CA SER A 108 -9.71 -1.76 -2.06
C SER A 108 -8.29 -2.30 -2.32
N LYS A 109 -7.49 -1.53 -3.06
CA LYS A 109 -6.08 -1.80 -3.32
C LYS A 109 -5.22 -0.87 -2.48
N SER A 110 -4.17 -1.41 -1.89
CA SER A 110 -3.18 -0.59 -1.17
C SER A 110 -2.37 0.28 -2.12
N VAL A 111 -1.95 1.44 -1.63
CA VAL A 111 -1.12 2.37 -2.38
C VAL A 111 0.08 2.83 -1.57
N ILE A 112 1.24 2.73 -2.21
CA ILE A 112 2.53 3.16 -1.69
C ILE A 112 2.89 4.48 -2.36
N VAL A 113 3.18 5.53 -1.58
CA VAL A 113 3.77 6.76 -2.10
C VAL A 113 5.28 6.70 -1.90
N ALA A 114 6.03 6.79 -3.00
CA ALA A 114 7.44 6.53 -3.04
C ALA A 114 8.24 7.66 -3.68
N THR A 115 9.51 7.73 -3.34
CA THR A 115 10.54 8.67 -3.82
C THR A 115 10.38 10.09 -3.31
N GLN A 116 11.50 10.76 -3.08
CA GLN A 116 11.58 12.17 -2.67
C GLN A 116 10.76 12.49 -1.41
N MET A 117 10.79 11.59 -0.42
CA MET A 117 10.06 11.79 0.84
C MET A 117 10.86 12.59 1.86
N LEU A 118 12.13 12.21 2.08
CA LEU A 118 13.08 12.86 2.99
C LEU A 118 14.46 12.99 2.33
N GLU A 119 14.50 13.36 1.05
CA GLU A 119 15.70 13.33 0.21
C GLU A 119 16.86 14.15 0.81
N SER A 120 16.56 15.27 1.48
CA SER A 120 17.56 16.07 2.19
C SER A 120 18.25 15.30 3.31
N MET A 121 17.61 14.29 3.88
CA MET A 121 18.16 13.46 4.95
C MET A 121 19.15 12.38 4.47
N ILE A 122 19.40 12.29 3.17
CA ILE A 122 20.56 11.53 2.65
C ILE A 122 21.85 12.13 3.24
N GLU A 123 21.95 13.46 3.28
CA GLU A 123 23.15 14.20 3.70
C GLU A 123 22.98 14.92 5.06
N ASN A 124 21.76 15.25 5.47
CA ASN A 124 21.45 16.03 6.68
C ASN A 124 20.70 15.17 7.71
N ASN A 125 20.91 15.46 8.99
CA ASN A 125 20.22 14.75 10.08
C ASN A 125 18.79 15.23 10.35
N THR A 126 18.35 16.27 9.66
CA THR A 126 17.02 16.89 9.79
C THR A 126 16.38 17.09 8.42
N ALA A 127 15.07 16.85 8.35
CA ALA A 127 14.28 17.09 7.16
C ALA A 127 13.92 18.56 6.98
N THR A 128 13.62 18.95 5.77
CA THR A 128 13.02 20.24 5.46
C THR A 128 11.53 20.27 5.84
N ARG A 129 10.97 21.47 6.05
CA ARG A 129 9.52 21.65 6.29
C ARG A 129 8.68 21.16 5.12
N ALA A 130 9.17 21.30 3.89
CA ALA A 130 8.47 20.85 2.69
C ALA A 130 8.34 19.33 2.66
N GLU A 131 9.37 18.58 3.04
CA GLU A 131 9.37 17.13 3.11
C GLU A 131 8.44 16.61 4.21
N ILE A 132 8.45 17.23 5.39
CA ILE A 132 7.51 16.91 6.47
C ILE A 132 6.06 17.12 6.00
N ASN A 133 5.78 18.26 5.33
CA ASN A 133 4.45 18.55 4.80
C ASN A 133 4.05 17.58 3.69
N ASP A 134 4.98 17.11 2.88
CA ASP A 134 4.71 16.14 1.81
C ASP A 134 4.30 14.77 2.38
N ILE A 135 5.02 14.29 3.41
CA ILE A 135 4.63 13.06 4.13
C ILE A 135 3.23 13.22 4.72
N ALA A 136 2.99 14.30 5.47
CA ALA A 136 1.68 14.58 6.07
C ALA A 136 0.57 14.61 5.00
N THR A 137 0.81 15.26 3.86
CA THR A 137 -0.12 15.33 2.73
C THR A 137 -0.44 13.94 2.19
N ALA A 138 0.56 13.07 1.98
CA ALA A 138 0.32 11.70 1.52
C ALA A 138 -0.59 10.91 2.50
N ILE A 139 -0.37 11.07 3.81
CA ILE A 139 -1.20 10.45 4.85
C ILE A 139 -2.62 11.04 4.88
N PHE A 140 -2.77 12.36 4.76
CA PHE A 140 -4.09 13.00 4.67
C PHE A 140 -4.86 12.54 3.44
N GLN A 141 -4.20 12.38 2.31
CA GLN A 141 -4.78 11.86 1.07
C GLN A 141 -5.20 10.39 1.16
N GLY A 142 -4.68 9.63 2.13
CA GLY A 142 -5.04 8.24 2.38
C GLY A 142 -4.06 7.22 1.79
N ALA A 143 -2.78 7.53 1.66
CA ALA A 143 -1.76 6.53 1.37
C ALA A 143 -1.75 5.42 2.44
N ASP A 144 -1.52 4.18 2.03
CA ASP A 144 -1.37 3.04 2.94
C ASP A 144 0.05 2.97 3.50
N THR A 145 1.02 3.30 2.68
CA THR A 145 2.44 3.21 2.99
C THR A 145 3.18 4.36 2.32
N VAL A 146 4.19 4.88 2.99
CA VAL A 146 5.21 5.77 2.41
C VAL A 146 6.55 5.05 2.42
N MET A 147 7.40 5.32 1.43
CA MET A 147 8.65 4.57 1.24
C MET A 147 9.86 5.51 1.24
N LEU A 148 10.86 5.16 2.05
CA LEU A 148 12.22 5.70 1.95
C LEU A 148 13.02 4.90 0.92
N SER A 149 13.93 5.54 0.23
CA SER A 149 14.83 4.96 -0.78
C SER A 149 16.29 5.18 -0.38
N ALA A 150 16.96 6.13 -1.01
CA ALA A 150 18.36 6.44 -0.75
C ALA A 150 18.60 6.92 0.69
N GLU A 151 17.63 7.58 1.31
CA GLU A 151 17.66 8.07 2.67
C GLU A 151 17.99 6.96 3.68
N ALA A 152 17.45 5.75 3.45
CA ALA A 152 17.69 4.59 4.29
C ALA A 152 18.76 3.63 3.74
N ALA A 153 18.97 3.61 2.41
CA ALA A 153 19.85 2.65 1.76
C ALA A 153 21.33 3.09 1.72
N VAL A 154 21.58 4.37 1.48
CA VAL A 154 22.93 4.93 1.31
C VAL A 154 23.12 6.26 2.06
N GLY A 155 22.08 6.80 2.68
CA GLY A 155 22.13 8.06 3.43
C GLY A 155 22.98 7.95 4.70
N LYS A 156 23.45 9.10 5.17
CA LYS A 156 24.27 9.20 6.38
C LYS A 156 23.46 9.02 7.67
N PHE A 157 22.13 9.22 7.61
CA PHE A 157 21.23 9.27 8.77
C PHE A 157 20.00 8.36 8.64
N PRO A 158 20.17 7.05 8.35
CA PRO A 158 19.05 6.16 8.04
C PRO A 158 18.06 6.01 9.22
N THR A 159 18.56 5.89 10.44
CA THR A 159 17.73 5.76 11.64
C THR A 159 16.92 7.02 11.91
N GLN A 160 17.52 8.20 11.75
CA GLN A 160 16.86 9.48 11.90
C GLN A 160 15.79 9.69 10.83
N ALA A 161 16.05 9.30 9.58
CA ALA A 161 15.07 9.38 8.49
C ALA A 161 13.82 8.53 8.80
N VAL A 162 14.00 7.28 9.25
CA VAL A 162 12.88 6.42 9.66
C VAL A 162 12.14 7.01 10.85
N SER A 163 12.86 7.53 11.86
CA SER A 163 12.26 8.16 13.04
C SER A 163 11.44 9.39 12.68
N THR A 164 11.99 10.28 11.85
CA THR A 164 11.32 11.51 11.37
C THR A 164 10.04 11.16 10.60
N MET A 165 10.12 10.20 9.68
CA MET A 165 8.95 9.72 8.94
C MET A 165 7.89 9.18 9.88
N THR A 166 8.29 8.31 10.83
CA THR A 166 7.37 7.70 11.79
C THR A 166 6.68 8.76 12.67
N GLN A 167 7.43 9.71 13.21
CA GLN A 167 6.86 10.79 14.02
C GLN A 167 5.87 11.65 13.24
N THR A 168 6.18 11.97 11.98
CA THR A 168 5.29 12.73 11.10
C THR A 168 3.99 11.95 10.83
N ILE A 169 4.08 10.66 10.54
CA ILE A 169 2.92 9.80 10.34
C ILE A 169 2.04 9.77 11.59
N LEU A 170 2.62 9.45 12.74
CA LEU A 170 1.89 9.32 14.00
C LEU A 170 1.19 10.64 14.40
N SER A 171 1.86 11.78 14.24
CA SER A 171 1.29 13.11 14.49
C SER A 171 0.11 13.38 13.55
N THR A 172 0.27 13.11 12.26
CA THR A 172 -0.78 13.32 11.24
C THR A 172 -1.97 12.41 11.46
N GLU A 173 -1.75 11.14 11.77
CA GLU A 173 -2.82 10.19 12.06
C GLU A 173 -3.57 10.51 13.37
N LYS A 174 -2.85 11.02 14.39
CA LYS A 174 -3.48 11.51 15.61
C LYS A 174 -4.44 12.65 15.31
N TYR A 175 -3.99 13.67 14.60
CA TYR A 175 -4.83 14.80 14.18
C TYR A 175 -6.06 14.32 13.39
N LYS A 176 -5.86 13.42 12.44
CA LYS A 176 -6.93 12.86 11.62
C LYS A 176 -7.99 12.09 12.42
N ARG A 177 -7.59 11.41 13.50
CA ARG A 177 -8.53 10.73 14.42
C ARG A 177 -9.32 11.71 15.26
N GLU A 178 -8.67 12.78 15.73
CA GLU A 178 -9.31 13.81 16.54
C GLU A 178 -10.31 14.69 15.74
N HIS A 179 -10.11 14.77 14.41
CA HIS A 179 -10.91 15.58 13.48
C HIS A 179 -11.61 14.68 12.43
N ILE A 180 -12.17 13.58 12.86
CA ILE A 180 -12.75 12.54 11.98
C ILE A 180 -13.87 13.08 11.07
N GLU A 181 -14.66 14.06 11.56
CA GLU A 181 -15.75 14.67 10.80
C GLU A 181 -15.27 15.32 9.52
N ASP A 182 -14.08 15.96 9.54
CA ASP A 182 -13.48 16.65 8.39
C ASP A 182 -13.01 15.66 7.30
N PHE A 183 -12.85 14.38 7.66
CA PHE A 183 -12.30 13.33 6.79
C PHE A 183 -13.31 12.21 6.48
N LYS A 184 -14.58 12.36 6.83
CA LYS A 184 -15.63 11.41 6.43
C LYS A 184 -15.73 11.35 4.90
N ASN A 185 -15.18 10.30 4.32
CA ASN A 185 -15.37 10.03 2.91
C ASN A 185 -16.83 9.73 2.64
N SER A 186 -17.36 10.31 1.56
CA SER A 186 -18.71 10.10 1.05
C SER A 186 -19.08 8.62 1.03
N ILE A 187 -20.28 8.35 1.48
CA ILE A 187 -20.96 7.06 1.55
C ILE A 187 -20.72 6.28 0.25
N ILE A 188 -20.05 5.15 0.34
CA ILE A 188 -19.98 4.20 -0.77
C ILE A 188 -21.34 3.52 -0.82
N THR A 189 -22.24 4.06 -1.62
CA THR A 189 -23.49 3.39 -1.98
C THR A 189 -23.17 2.17 -2.82
N ASN A 190 -23.07 1.02 -2.21
CA ASN A 190 -22.80 -0.23 -2.91
C ASN A 190 -23.76 -1.32 -2.45
N LYS A 191 -24.40 -1.98 -3.42
CA LYS A 191 -25.31 -3.12 -3.21
C LYS A 191 -24.58 -4.42 -2.81
N ASP A 192 -23.31 -4.35 -2.45
CA ASP A 192 -22.52 -5.50 -2.02
C ASP A 192 -22.74 -5.75 -0.50
N PRO A 193 -23.34 -6.89 -0.09
CA PRO A 193 -23.60 -7.19 1.31
C PRO A 193 -22.34 -7.18 2.18
N VAL A 194 -21.19 -7.61 1.63
CA VAL A 194 -19.91 -7.60 2.37
C VAL A 194 -19.49 -6.18 2.72
N LYS A 195 -19.64 -5.25 1.78
CA LYS A 195 -19.33 -3.84 2.02
C LYS A 195 -20.29 -3.20 3.04
N SER A 196 -21.55 -3.59 3.04
CA SER A 196 -22.52 -3.11 4.04
C SER A 196 -22.14 -3.55 5.46
N ILE A 197 -21.73 -4.81 5.65
CA ILE A 197 -21.23 -5.31 6.94
C ILE A 197 -19.98 -4.52 7.36
N LEU A 198 -19.05 -4.30 6.44
CA LEU A 198 -17.81 -3.57 6.73
C LEU A 198 -18.06 -2.10 7.09
N LEU A 199 -19.08 -1.46 6.52
CA LEU A 199 -19.49 -0.11 6.92
C LEU A 199 -20.01 -0.11 8.36
N SER A 200 -20.84 -1.09 8.74
CA SER A 200 -21.28 -1.25 10.13
C SER A 200 -20.10 -1.47 11.08
N VAL A 201 -19.13 -2.30 10.70
CA VAL A 201 -17.89 -2.50 11.49
C VAL A 201 -17.11 -1.19 11.63
N LYS A 202 -17.01 -0.41 10.57
CA LYS A 202 -16.37 0.92 10.60
C LYS A 202 -17.10 1.85 11.56
N ASP A 203 -18.43 1.91 11.49
CA ASP A 203 -19.24 2.78 12.35
C ASP A 203 -19.12 2.36 13.82
N MET A 204 -19.16 1.06 14.11
CA MET A 204 -18.90 0.54 15.46
C MET A 204 -17.51 0.90 15.97
N ALA A 205 -16.51 0.96 15.10
CA ALA A 205 -15.13 1.29 15.46
C ALA A 205 -14.92 2.76 15.87
N TYR A 206 -15.91 3.62 15.70
CA TYR A 206 -15.90 4.98 16.25
C TYR A 206 -16.27 5.03 17.74
N ASN A 207 -16.86 3.96 18.30
CA ASN A 207 -17.08 3.87 19.73
C ASN A 207 -15.72 3.78 20.45
N PRO A 208 -15.40 4.68 21.40
CA PRO A 208 -14.14 4.66 22.14
C PRO A 208 -13.86 3.37 22.90
N ASP A 209 -14.88 2.58 23.19
CA ASP A 209 -14.76 1.28 23.88
C ASP A 209 -14.24 0.17 22.95
N VAL A 210 -14.40 0.33 21.64
CA VAL A 210 -13.85 -0.60 20.63
C VAL A 210 -12.36 -0.32 20.43
N LYS A 211 -11.51 -1.15 21.00
CA LYS A 211 -10.05 -0.97 20.96
C LYS A 211 -9.40 -1.58 19.73
N ALA A 212 -9.96 -2.65 19.18
CA ALA A 212 -9.44 -3.34 18.01
C ALA A 212 -10.52 -4.06 17.22
N ILE A 213 -10.27 -4.25 15.94
CA ILE A 213 -11.02 -5.13 15.03
C ILE A 213 -10.12 -6.34 14.75
N ILE A 214 -10.56 -7.52 15.17
CA ILE A 214 -9.84 -8.76 14.92
C ILE A 214 -10.36 -9.39 13.63
N VAL A 215 -9.46 -9.68 12.69
CA VAL A 215 -9.79 -10.19 11.37
C VAL A 215 -9.10 -11.53 11.14
N PHE A 216 -9.84 -12.62 11.15
CA PHE A 216 -9.32 -13.92 10.73
C PHE A 216 -9.31 -14.01 9.21
N SER A 217 -8.15 -14.28 8.59
CA SER A 217 -8.04 -14.29 7.14
C SER A 217 -6.97 -15.23 6.61
N ASN A 218 -7.39 -16.21 5.80
CA ASN A 218 -6.48 -17.15 5.13
C ASN A 218 -5.79 -16.55 3.89
N SER A 219 -6.34 -15.51 3.29
CA SER A 219 -5.85 -14.90 2.04
C SER A 219 -5.55 -13.41 2.14
N GLY A 220 -5.75 -12.80 3.31
CA GLY A 220 -5.62 -11.36 3.50
C GLY A 220 -6.75 -10.51 2.91
N LYS A 221 -7.74 -11.11 2.23
CA LYS A 221 -8.82 -10.37 1.54
C LYS A 221 -9.65 -9.54 2.51
N SER A 222 -10.09 -10.12 3.63
CA SER A 222 -10.88 -9.42 4.64
C SER A 222 -10.08 -8.27 5.27
N ALA A 223 -8.78 -8.49 5.56
CA ALA A 223 -7.89 -7.45 6.07
C ALA A 223 -7.77 -6.27 5.10
N LYS A 224 -7.62 -6.53 3.79
CA LYS A 224 -7.58 -5.49 2.75
C LYS A 224 -8.87 -4.65 2.74
N LEU A 225 -10.02 -5.30 2.84
CA LEU A 225 -11.32 -4.63 2.84
C LEU A 225 -11.51 -3.76 4.08
N VAL A 226 -11.19 -4.28 5.27
CA VAL A 226 -11.30 -3.53 6.54
C VAL A 226 -10.31 -2.35 6.53
N SER A 227 -9.05 -2.56 6.14
CA SER A 227 -8.06 -1.50 6.03
C SER A 227 -8.49 -0.37 5.09
N ALA A 228 -9.08 -0.71 3.93
CA ALA A 228 -9.58 0.27 2.98
C ALA A 228 -10.70 1.16 3.53
N MET A 229 -11.42 0.70 4.55
CA MET A 229 -12.47 1.49 5.24
C MET A 229 -11.89 2.51 6.23
N ARG A 230 -10.61 2.43 6.58
CA ARG A 230 -9.94 3.35 7.52
C ARG A 230 -10.69 3.48 8.86
N PRO A 231 -10.96 2.38 9.58
CA PRO A 231 -11.65 2.45 10.86
C PRO A 231 -10.81 3.19 11.90
N ALA A 232 -11.45 3.75 12.92
CA ALA A 232 -10.75 4.43 14.03
C ALA A 232 -10.00 3.45 14.94
N ALA A 233 -10.52 2.22 15.09
CA ALA A 233 -9.89 1.17 15.88
C ALA A 233 -8.73 0.49 15.16
N LYS A 234 -7.78 -0.07 15.92
CA LYS A 234 -6.66 -0.87 15.38
C LYS A 234 -7.17 -2.11 14.66
N ILE A 235 -6.50 -2.52 13.58
CA ILE A 235 -6.82 -3.74 12.85
C ILE A 235 -5.78 -4.79 13.19
N VAL A 236 -6.21 -5.91 13.77
CA VAL A 236 -5.36 -7.07 14.06
C VAL A 236 -5.78 -8.20 13.15
N THR A 237 -4.89 -8.61 12.24
CA THR A 237 -5.16 -9.74 11.34
C THR A 237 -4.48 -10.99 11.86
N ILE A 238 -5.25 -12.06 12.01
CA ILE A 238 -4.75 -13.38 12.41
C ILE A 238 -4.82 -14.29 11.19
N SER A 239 -3.70 -14.90 10.81
CA SER A 239 -3.60 -15.79 9.67
C SER A 239 -2.72 -17.00 9.98
N PRO A 240 -3.14 -18.22 9.57
CA PRO A 240 -2.28 -19.41 9.65
C PRO A 240 -1.15 -19.39 8.60
N ASN A 241 -1.26 -18.52 7.59
CA ASN A 241 -0.27 -18.41 6.51
C ASN A 241 0.67 -17.22 6.75
N ILE A 242 1.92 -17.51 7.06
CA ILE A 242 2.96 -16.50 7.30
C ILE A 242 3.17 -15.56 6.09
N ASN A 243 2.98 -16.02 4.87
CA ASN A 243 3.11 -15.17 3.68
C ASN A 243 1.98 -14.14 3.63
N VAL A 244 0.77 -14.52 4.01
CA VAL A 244 -0.36 -13.60 4.14
C VAL A 244 -0.10 -12.57 5.23
N SER A 245 0.39 -13.01 6.41
CA SER A 245 0.77 -12.13 7.51
C SER A 245 1.80 -11.07 7.05
N ARG A 246 2.81 -11.47 6.29
CA ARG A 246 3.81 -10.57 5.73
C ARG A 246 3.24 -9.63 4.67
N GLN A 247 2.30 -10.09 3.86
CA GLN A 247 1.71 -9.26 2.81
C GLN A 247 0.78 -8.18 3.35
N VAL A 248 -0.01 -8.49 4.37
CA VAL A 248 -0.94 -7.52 4.93
C VAL A 248 -0.26 -6.42 5.73
N SER A 249 1.05 -6.53 6.02
CA SER A 249 1.84 -5.45 6.65
C SER A 249 1.98 -4.19 5.78
N LEU A 250 1.71 -4.27 4.47
CA LEU A 250 1.62 -3.10 3.58
C LEU A 250 0.27 -2.37 3.65
N LEU A 251 -0.69 -2.92 4.39
CA LEU A 251 -2.02 -2.31 4.52
C LEU A 251 -2.02 -1.29 5.66
N TRP A 252 -2.73 -0.20 5.45
CA TRP A 252 -2.89 0.82 6.48
C TRP A 252 -3.50 0.26 7.76
N GLY A 253 -2.86 0.56 8.90
CA GLY A 253 -3.39 0.26 10.24
C GLY A 253 -3.44 -1.21 10.63
N VAL A 254 -2.91 -2.12 9.79
CA VAL A 254 -2.93 -3.56 10.03
C VAL A 254 -1.71 -4.02 10.80
N GLN A 255 -1.94 -4.65 11.94
CA GLN A 255 -0.97 -5.49 12.64
C GLN A 255 -1.31 -6.94 12.36
N SER A 256 -0.32 -7.77 12.02
CA SER A 256 -0.55 -9.16 11.68
C SER A 256 0.10 -10.12 12.65
N ILE A 257 -0.66 -11.14 13.03
CA ILE A 257 -0.22 -12.24 13.89
C ILE A 257 -0.32 -13.53 13.06
N SER A 258 0.76 -14.31 13.02
CA SER A 258 0.73 -15.66 12.46
C SER A 258 0.39 -16.64 13.57
N CYS A 259 -0.76 -17.30 13.45
CA CYS A 259 -1.21 -18.30 14.43
C CYS A 259 -1.83 -19.49 13.68
N LEU A 260 -1.45 -20.70 14.09
CA LEU A 260 -2.07 -21.92 13.62
C LEU A 260 -3.41 -22.09 14.33
N LEU A 261 -4.49 -21.72 13.65
CA LEU A 261 -5.84 -22.03 14.12
C LEU A 261 -6.10 -23.52 13.83
N TYR A 262 -6.07 -24.33 14.87
CA TYR A 262 -6.54 -25.71 14.78
C TYR A 262 -8.07 -25.70 14.60
N THR A 263 -8.55 -26.21 13.47
CA THR A 263 -9.96 -26.18 13.12
C THR A 263 -10.77 -27.30 13.76
N SER A 264 -10.16 -28.19 14.57
CA SER A 264 -10.85 -29.37 15.08
C SER A 264 -11.43 -29.26 16.51
N ASP A 265 -10.96 -28.32 17.36
CA ASP A 265 -11.53 -28.15 18.71
C ASP A 265 -11.30 -26.75 19.28
N ALA A 266 -11.82 -25.73 18.60
CA ALA A 266 -11.68 -24.35 19.03
C ALA A 266 -12.48 -24.03 20.32
N ALA A 267 -13.13 -25.01 20.95
CA ALA A 267 -13.85 -24.85 22.21
C ALA A 267 -12.99 -25.17 23.44
N ASP A 268 -11.92 -25.96 23.29
CA ASP A 268 -11.16 -26.47 24.44
C ASP A 268 -9.76 -25.86 24.63
N ASP A 269 -9.18 -25.21 23.60
CA ASP A 269 -7.86 -24.56 23.70
C ASP A 269 -7.98 -23.05 23.80
N TRP A 270 -8.05 -22.55 25.01
CA TRP A 270 -8.06 -21.12 25.35
C TRP A 270 -6.70 -20.42 25.25
N PHE A 271 -5.64 -21.12 24.82
CA PHE A 271 -4.30 -20.57 24.75
C PHE A 271 -3.63 -20.83 23.38
N CYS A 272 -3.59 -19.80 22.53
CA CYS A 272 -2.54 -19.60 21.53
C CYS A 272 -1.63 -18.47 21.97
#